data_68cc371e71e761522ecbae54c617a26f
#
_entry.id   68cc371e71e761522ecbae54c617a26f
#
_cell.length_a   1.000
_cell.length_b   1.000
_cell.length_c   1.000
_cell.angle_alpha   90.00
_cell.angle_beta   90.00
_cell.angle_gamma   90.00
#
_symmetry.space_group_name_H-M   'P 1'
#
loop_
_entity.id
_entity.type
_entity.pdbx_description
1 polymer ?
#
loop_
_entity_poly.entity_id
_entity_poly.type
_entity_poly.pdbx_seq_one_letter_code
_entity_poly.pdbx_strand_id
1 'polypeptide(L)'
;MVLGVGSFAHGTGQALKDCGANVCTYLTRNYGHFPPSLVGPTFSRETFPNPVPLIRKLGCELVIPQSIDWAQSPWANDLIKCGLGILSPTGEAMRIERERDFARRLCAKFKIPFPQAFVASNRLEAENILALHPRPFVIKNPLCSPTSPIHTILCETVEDTRAWLRQVNYAEGVFLQEYLGRAEAGHIVLVSAGEIHSLVTNQEYKYAFDGNMGIVAGAPLGGLVERDPDDKYGL
;
A
#
# COMPACT_ATOMS: atom_id res chain seq x y z
N MET A 1 -1.93 20.02 1.58
CA MET A 1 -3.23 19.30 1.60
C MET A 1 -2.99 17.80 1.72
N VAL A 2 -3.68 17.10 2.62
CA VAL A 2 -3.68 15.64 2.71
C VAL A 2 -4.80 15.10 1.80
N LEU A 3 -4.51 14.07 0.99
CA LEU A 3 -5.52 13.36 0.18
C LEU A 3 -5.80 12.00 0.81
N GLY A 4 -6.90 11.84 1.49
CA GLY A 4 -7.20 10.60 2.20
C GLY A 4 -8.45 10.66 3.06
N VAL A 5 -8.66 9.63 3.86
CA VAL A 5 -9.77 9.50 4.80
C VAL A 5 -9.32 8.79 6.08
N GLY A 6 -10.16 8.85 7.11
CA GLY A 6 -9.99 8.07 8.33
C GLY A 6 -8.76 8.46 9.17
N SER A 7 -8.29 7.50 9.95
CA SER A 7 -7.22 7.68 10.93
C SER A 7 -5.87 8.05 10.31
N PHE A 8 -5.55 7.52 9.14
CA PHE A 8 -4.29 7.84 8.45
C PHE A 8 -4.24 9.31 8.03
N ALA A 9 -5.29 9.81 7.40
CA ALA A 9 -5.36 11.23 7.02
C ALA A 9 -5.41 12.14 8.25
N HIS A 10 -6.10 11.73 9.31
CA HIS A 10 -6.13 12.44 10.58
C HIS A 10 -4.75 12.52 11.22
N GLY A 11 -4.07 11.38 11.40
CA GLY A 11 -2.75 11.33 12.04
C GLY A 11 -1.69 12.13 11.26
N THR A 12 -1.68 11.99 9.93
CA THR A 12 -0.78 12.80 9.09
C THR A 12 -1.10 14.30 9.21
N GLY A 13 -2.38 14.65 9.17
CA GLY A 13 -2.80 16.04 9.33
C GLY A 13 -2.41 16.62 10.69
N GLN A 14 -2.61 15.83 11.76
CA GLN A 14 -2.23 16.27 13.12
C GLN A 14 -0.71 16.47 13.24
N ALA A 15 0.09 15.53 12.76
CA ALA A 15 1.55 15.65 12.78
C ALA A 15 2.04 16.89 12.03
N LEU A 16 1.48 17.17 10.86
CA LEU A 16 1.81 18.38 10.10
C LEU A 16 1.41 19.66 10.86
N LYS A 17 0.25 19.67 11.49
CA LYS A 17 -0.22 20.79 12.30
C LYS A 17 0.67 21.05 13.50
N ASP A 18 1.11 19.99 14.16
CA ASP A 18 2.04 20.06 15.30
C ASP A 18 3.41 20.61 14.87
N CYS A 19 3.80 20.41 13.61
CA CYS A 19 4.96 21.05 12.97
C CYS A 19 4.69 22.49 12.49
N GLY A 20 3.53 23.06 12.77
CA GLY A 20 3.20 24.46 12.41
C GLY A 20 2.61 24.64 11.00
N ALA A 21 2.28 23.57 10.29
CA ALA A 21 1.70 23.68 8.95
C ALA A 21 0.19 24.02 9.02
N ASN A 22 -0.29 24.81 8.04
CA ASN A 22 -1.70 24.97 7.79
C ASN A 22 -2.23 23.75 7.01
N VAL A 23 -3.09 22.95 7.63
CA VAL A 23 -3.53 21.67 7.08
C VAL A 23 -4.98 21.73 6.61
N CYS A 24 -5.24 21.17 5.45
CA CYS A 24 -6.56 20.82 4.98
C CYS A 24 -6.56 19.41 4.38
N THR A 25 -7.73 18.76 4.37
CA THR A 25 -7.85 17.39 3.85
C THR A 25 -8.87 17.32 2.74
N TYR A 26 -8.49 16.70 1.64
CA TYR A 26 -9.40 16.29 0.57
C TYR A 26 -9.81 14.84 0.81
N LEU A 27 -11.09 14.62 1.02
CA LEU A 27 -11.67 13.31 1.31
C LEU A 27 -11.85 12.53 -0.01
N THR A 28 -11.00 11.53 -0.20
CA THR A 28 -10.95 10.72 -1.43
C THR A 28 -12.10 9.73 -1.57
N ARG A 29 -12.82 9.47 -0.48
CA ARG A 29 -14.01 8.61 -0.42
C ARG A 29 -15.06 9.27 0.45
N ASN A 30 -16.32 8.91 0.21
CA ASN A 30 -17.39 9.21 1.16
C ASN A 30 -17.23 8.24 2.35
N TYR A 31 -16.98 8.81 3.52
CA TYR A 31 -16.78 8.05 4.75
C TYR A 31 -17.64 8.67 5.84
N GLY A 32 -18.52 7.87 6.47
CA GLY A 32 -19.49 8.37 7.45
C GLY A 32 -18.89 9.04 8.69
N HIS A 33 -17.59 8.91 8.90
CA HIS A 33 -16.84 9.60 9.95
C HIS A 33 -15.69 10.37 9.32
N PHE A 34 -15.49 11.62 9.73
CA PHE A 34 -14.48 12.53 9.19
C PHE A 34 -13.47 12.96 10.25
N PRO A 35 -12.67 12.03 10.85
CA PRO A 35 -11.65 12.41 11.83
C PRO A 35 -10.74 13.56 11.37
N PRO A 36 -10.35 13.66 10.06
CA PRO A 36 -9.58 14.80 9.57
C PRO A 36 -10.21 16.17 9.82
N SER A 37 -11.52 16.27 9.97
CA SER A 37 -12.21 17.53 10.28
C SER A 37 -11.86 18.09 11.67
N LEU A 38 -11.32 17.26 12.55
CA LEU A 38 -10.83 17.70 13.88
C LEU A 38 -9.49 18.44 13.78
N VAL A 39 -8.79 18.26 12.68
CA VAL A 39 -7.47 18.87 12.43
C VAL A 39 -7.58 20.18 11.66
N GLY A 40 -8.39 20.20 10.61
CA GLY A 40 -8.53 21.36 9.73
C GLY A 40 -9.70 21.23 8.74
N PRO A 41 -9.85 22.18 7.82
CA PRO A 41 -10.92 22.15 6.81
C PRO A 41 -10.87 20.87 5.98
N THR A 42 -12.04 20.32 5.67
CA THR A 42 -12.19 19.14 4.81
C THR A 42 -13.01 19.47 3.58
N PHE A 43 -12.66 18.85 2.46
CA PHE A 43 -13.30 19.03 1.17
C PHE A 43 -13.63 17.66 0.58
N SER A 44 -14.88 17.43 0.21
CA SER A 44 -15.31 16.14 -0.29
C SER A 44 -15.07 16.01 -1.79
N ARG A 45 -14.80 14.77 -2.24
CA ARG A 45 -14.74 14.41 -3.65
C ARG A 45 -16.06 14.70 -4.39
N GLU A 46 -17.18 14.63 -3.69
CA GLU A 46 -18.50 14.88 -4.28
C GLU A 46 -18.66 16.35 -4.67
N THR A 47 -18.21 17.25 -3.79
CA THR A 47 -18.26 18.69 -4.06
C THR A 47 -17.15 19.15 -5.01
N PHE A 48 -16.01 18.50 -4.93
CA PHE A 48 -14.81 18.83 -5.74
C PHE A 48 -14.30 17.56 -6.44
N PRO A 49 -14.91 17.13 -7.56
CA PRO A 49 -14.48 15.91 -8.27
C PRO A 49 -13.02 15.96 -8.75
N ASN A 50 -12.52 17.15 -9.01
CA ASN A 50 -11.11 17.44 -9.28
C ASN A 50 -10.56 18.36 -8.19
N PRO A 51 -9.59 17.92 -7.37
CA PRO A 51 -9.03 18.76 -6.30
C PRO A 51 -8.03 19.80 -6.80
N VAL A 52 -7.53 19.71 -8.02
CA VAL A 52 -6.44 20.57 -8.51
C VAL A 52 -6.80 22.07 -8.50
N PRO A 53 -7.99 22.50 -8.97
CA PRO A 53 -8.39 23.89 -8.83
C PRO A 53 -8.47 24.37 -7.38
N LEU A 54 -8.94 23.51 -6.48
CA LEU A 54 -9.02 23.80 -5.05
C LEU A 54 -7.63 23.95 -4.43
N ILE A 55 -6.70 23.05 -4.74
CA ILE A 55 -5.32 23.08 -4.29
C ILE A 55 -4.66 24.41 -4.66
N ARG A 56 -4.84 24.85 -5.91
CA ARG A 56 -4.35 26.16 -6.38
C ARG A 56 -5.00 27.33 -5.66
N LYS A 57 -6.33 27.30 -5.52
CA LYS A 57 -7.10 28.36 -4.85
C LYS A 57 -6.68 28.55 -3.39
N LEU A 58 -6.37 27.45 -2.70
CA LEU A 58 -5.93 27.47 -1.29
C LEU A 58 -4.44 27.78 -1.13
N GLY A 59 -3.67 27.91 -2.21
CA GLY A 59 -2.23 28.14 -2.15
C GLY A 59 -1.47 26.99 -1.48
N CYS A 60 -1.90 25.75 -1.71
CA CYS A 60 -1.20 24.60 -1.11
C CYS A 60 0.21 24.46 -1.73
N GLU A 61 1.21 24.29 -0.89
CA GLU A 61 2.60 24.09 -1.29
C GLU A 61 3.00 22.61 -1.35
N LEU A 62 2.30 21.77 -0.56
CA LEU A 62 2.56 20.35 -0.45
C LEU A 62 1.26 19.55 -0.49
N VAL A 63 1.28 18.44 -1.23
CA VAL A 63 0.20 17.46 -1.29
C VAL A 63 0.71 16.11 -0.82
N ILE A 64 -0.02 15.48 0.10
CA ILE A 64 0.33 14.19 0.70
C ILE A 64 -0.80 13.19 0.46
N PRO A 65 -0.72 12.39 -0.60
CA PRO A 65 -1.64 11.27 -0.80
C PRO A 65 -1.39 10.16 0.21
N GLN A 66 -2.46 9.61 0.78
CA GLN A 66 -2.40 8.50 1.74
C GLN A 66 -2.52 7.11 1.07
N SER A 67 -2.78 7.08 -0.21
CA SER A 67 -2.89 5.86 -1.01
C SER A 67 -2.42 6.15 -2.42
N ILE A 68 -1.82 5.14 -3.05
CA ILE A 68 -1.39 5.21 -4.46
C ILE A 68 -2.57 5.40 -5.44
N ASP A 69 -3.80 5.17 -4.99
CA ASP A 69 -5.01 5.26 -5.83
C ASP A 69 -5.21 6.64 -6.47
N TRP A 70 -4.66 7.71 -5.87
CA TRP A 70 -4.71 9.04 -6.46
C TRP A 70 -4.16 9.08 -7.88
N ALA A 71 -3.13 8.24 -8.14
CA ALA A 71 -2.46 8.17 -9.42
C ALA A 71 -3.34 7.60 -10.55
N GLN A 72 -4.43 6.94 -10.21
CA GLN A 72 -5.44 6.43 -11.16
C GLN A 72 -6.57 7.44 -11.41
N SER A 73 -6.57 8.55 -10.70
CA SER A 73 -7.58 9.59 -10.86
C SER A 73 -7.39 10.34 -12.20
N PRO A 74 -8.46 10.76 -12.86
CA PRO A 74 -8.36 11.51 -14.12
C PRO A 74 -7.54 12.81 -14.01
N TRP A 75 -7.46 13.37 -12.80
CA TRP A 75 -6.74 14.61 -12.51
C TRP A 75 -5.28 14.40 -12.06
N ALA A 76 -4.79 13.15 -11.96
CA ALA A 76 -3.46 12.86 -11.46
C ALA A 76 -2.34 13.58 -12.25
N ASN A 77 -2.43 13.55 -13.58
CA ASN A 77 -1.47 14.24 -14.43
C ASN A 77 -1.50 15.77 -14.26
N ASP A 78 -2.69 16.32 -14.01
CA ASP A 78 -2.82 17.77 -13.78
C ASP A 78 -2.22 18.16 -12.43
N LEU A 79 -2.36 17.31 -11.41
CA LEU A 79 -1.70 17.52 -10.13
C LEU A 79 -0.18 17.49 -10.26
N ILE A 80 0.38 16.50 -10.97
CA ILE A 80 1.83 16.39 -11.19
C ILE A 80 2.35 17.65 -11.92
N LYS A 81 1.63 18.16 -12.93
CA LYS A 81 2.00 19.35 -13.70
C LYS A 81 1.86 20.66 -12.91
N CYS A 82 1.27 20.67 -11.72
CA CYS A 82 1.14 21.88 -10.91
C CYS A 82 2.49 22.42 -10.40
N GLY A 83 3.55 21.61 -10.41
CA GLY A 83 4.86 21.99 -9.88
C GLY A 83 4.90 22.09 -8.35
N LEU A 84 3.92 21.52 -7.67
CA LEU A 84 3.86 21.45 -6.22
C LEU A 84 4.67 20.28 -5.67
N GLY A 85 5.09 20.36 -4.41
CA GLY A 85 5.61 19.21 -3.70
C GLY A 85 4.52 18.12 -3.58
N ILE A 86 4.82 16.91 -4.04
CA ILE A 86 3.94 15.74 -3.84
C ILE A 86 4.75 14.69 -3.08
N LEU A 87 4.35 14.42 -1.83
CA LEU A 87 4.97 13.38 -1.03
C LEU A 87 4.31 12.03 -1.36
N SER A 88 4.68 11.48 -2.49
CA SER A 88 4.22 10.19 -3.01
C SER A 88 5.07 9.79 -4.21
N PRO A 89 5.24 8.51 -4.50
CA PRO A 89 5.78 8.07 -5.78
C PRO A 89 4.98 8.68 -6.95
N THR A 90 5.68 9.04 -8.01
CA THR A 90 5.10 9.55 -9.26
C THR A 90 5.71 8.83 -10.47
N GLY A 91 5.06 8.92 -11.64
CA GLY A 91 5.56 8.31 -12.87
C GLY A 91 5.81 6.80 -12.75
N GLU A 92 6.95 6.33 -13.23
CA GLU A 92 7.33 4.90 -13.20
C GLU A 92 7.45 4.33 -11.77
N ALA A 93 7.80 5.16 -10.78
CA ALA A 93 7.94 4.69 -9.40
C ALA A 93 6.62 4.17 -8.81
N MET A 94 5.48 4.66 -9.29
CA MET A 94 4.17 4.16 -8.85
C MET A 94 3.92 2.71 -9.22
N ARG A 95 4.60 2.18 -10.24
CA ARG A 95 4.46 0.81 -10.69
C ARG A 95 4.98 -0.20 -9.68
N ILE A 96 5.91 0.19 -8.80
CA ILE A 96 6.45 -0.69 -7.75
C ILE A 96 5.31 -1.17 -6.84
N GLU A 97 4.39 -0.30 -6.48
CA GLU A 97 3.23 -0.66 -5.64
C GLU A 97 2.09 -1.27 -6.48
N ARG A 98 1.85 -0.73 -7.67
CA ARG A 98 0.70 -1.10 -8.48
C ARG A 98 0.84 -2.42 -9.23
N GLU A 99 2.04 -2.74 -9.68
CA GLU A 99 2.31 -3.89 -10.57
C GLU A 99 3.26 -4.88 -9.88
N ARG A 100 2.72 -5.93 -9.29
CA ARG A 100 3.51 -6.87 -8.48
C ARG A 100 4.61 -7.57 -9.28
N ASP A 101 4.33 -7.92 -10.52
CA ASP A 101 5.35 -8.54 -11.39
C ASP A 101 6.43 -7.55 -11.83
N PHE A 102 6.09 -6.27 -11.98
CA PHE A 102 7.09 -5.23 -12.21
C PHE A 102 8.03 -5.10 -11.00
N ALA A 103 7.49 -5.04 -9.78
CA ALA A 103 8.28 -4.99 -8.56
C ALA A 103 9.21 -6.21 -8.43
N ARG A 104 8.68 -7.43 -8.67
CA ARG A 104 9.45 -8.66 -8.66
C ARG A 104 10.62 -8.62 -9.66
N ARG A 105 10.36 -8.20 -10.91
CA ARG A 105 11.42 -8.08 -11.94
C ARG A 105 12.46 -7.02 -11.58
N LEU A 106 12.02 -5.91 -10.98
CA LEU A 106 12.92 -4.86 -10.52
C LEU A 106 13.86 -5.38 -9.42
N CYS A 107 13.31 -6.08 -8.42
CA CYS A 107 14.10 -6.73 -7.39
C CYS A 107 15.11 -7.72 -7.98
N ALA A 108 14.70 -8.56 -8.92
CA ALA A 108 15.60 -9.49 -9.61
C ALA A 108 16.73 -8.77 -10.36
N LYS A 109 16.41 -7.67 -11.06
CA LYS A 109 17.39 -6.85 -11.79
C LYS A 109 18.48 -6.30 -10.86
N PHE A 110 18.09 -5.86 -9.67
CA PHE A 110 19.00 -5.26 -8.69
C PHE A 110 19.51 -6.25 -7.62
N LYS A 111 19.20 -7.55 -7.78
CA LYS A 111 19.58 -8.61 -6.83
C LYS A 111 19.06 -8.36 -5.41
N ILE A 112 17.90 -7.72 -5.29
CA ILE A 112 17.20 -7.52 -4.03
C ILE A 112 16.42 -8.81 -3.74
N PRO A 113 16.54 -9.40 -2.54
CA PRO A 113 15.75 -10.56 -2.16
C PRO A 113 14.26 -10.33 -2.36
N PHE A 114 13.59 -11.30 -2.97
CA PHE A 114 12.15 -11.29 -3.18
C PHE A 114 11.63 -12.73 -3.03
N PRO A 115 10.50 -12.96 -2.36
CA PRO A 115 9.90 -14.28 -2.27
C PRO A 115 9.67 -14.87 -3.66
N GLN A 116 9.79 -16.18 -3.80
CA GLN A 116 9.46 -16.83 -5.07
C GLN A 116 8.02 -16.49 -5.46
N ALA A 117 7.81 -16.03 -6.68
CA ALA A 117 6.49 -15.60 -7.12
C ALA A 117 6.23 -15.92 -8.60
N PHE A 118 4.96 -16.15 -8.90
CA PHE A 118 4.48 -16.55 -10.20
C PHE A 118 3.21 -15.78 -10.57
N VAL A 119 2.97 -15.61 -11.86
CA VAL A 119 1.70 -15.12 -12.39
C VAL A 119 0.98 -16.29 -13.06
N ALA A 120 -0.30 -16.44 -12.82
CA ALA A 120 -1.15 -17.39 -13.52
C ALA A 120 -2.40 -16.69 -14.05
N SER A 121 -2.72 -16.92 -15.33
CA SER A 121 -3.86 -16.30 -16.00
C SER A 121 -5.16 -17.07 -15.75
N ASN A 122 -5.07 -18.32 -15.33
CA ASN A 122 -6.20 -19.20 -15.11
C ASN A 122 -5.89 -20.27 -14.06
N ARG A 123 -6.94 -20.99 -13.67
CA ARG A 123 -6.85 -22.02 -12.64
C ARG A 123 -5.86 -23.12 -12.98
N LEU A 124 -5.85 -23.61 -14.23
CA LEU A 124 -4.98 -24.72 -14.63
C LEU A 124 -3.51 -24.35 -14.50
N GLU A 125 -3.13 -23.14 -14.91
CA GLU A 125 -1.78 -22.61 -14.73
C GLU A 125 -1.41 -22.52 -13.24
N ALA A 126 -2.32 -22.00 -12.40
CA ALA A 126 -2.07 -21.88 -10.97
C ALA A 126 -1.92 -23.24 -10.28
N GLU A 127 -2.76 -24.22 -10.62
CA GLU A 127 -2.65 -25.59 -10.11
C GLU A 127 -1.34 -26.27 -10.57
N ASN A 128 -0.91 -26.04 -11.80
CA ASN A 128 0.38 -26.53 -12.32
C ASN A 128 1.57 -25.90 -11.57
N ILE A 129 1.51 -24.61 -11.28
CA ILE A 129 2.52 -23.93 -10.46
C ILE A 129 2.58 -24.58 -9.07
N LEU A 130 1.44 -24.79 -8.42
CA LEU A 130 1.38 -25.44 -7.10
C LEU A 130 1.90 -26.87 -7.14
N ALA A 131 1.67 -27.62 -8.23
CA ALA A 131 2.20 -28.97 -8.39
C ALA A 131 3.72 -28.99 -8.55
N LEU A 132 4.29 -28.06 -9.29
CA LEU A 132 5.73 -27.93 -9.50
C LEU A 132 6.45 -27.34 -8.28
N HIS A 133 5.76 -26.51 -7.51
CA HIS A 133 6.28 -25.83 -6.32
C HIS A 133 5.35 -26.07 -5.13
N PRO A 134 5.37 -27.25 -4.49
CA PRO A 134 4.43 -27.64 -3.44
C PRO A 134 4.76 -26.93 -2.12
N ARG A 135 4.38 -25.65 -2.02
CA ARG A 135 4.55 -24.78 -0.85
C ARG A 135 3.32 -23.88 -0.69
N PRO A 136 3.10 -23.31 0.50
CA PRO A 136 2.01 -22.35 0.69
C PRO A 136 2.29 -21.03 -0.04
N PHE A 137 1.23 -20.44 -0.57
CA PHE A 137 1.30 -19.16 -1.28
C PHE A 137 0.35 -18.12 -0.68
N VAL A 138 0.78 -16.87 -0.75
CA VAL A 138 -0.12 -15.72 -0.64
C VAL A 138 -0.68 -15.46 -2.03
N ILE A 139 -2.00 -15.50 -2.17
CA ILE A 139 -2.70 -15.26 -3.44
C ILE A 139 -3.10 -13.79 -3.48
N LYS A 140 -2.69 -13.09 -4.52
CA LYS A 140 -2.93 -11.65 -4.70
C LYS A 140 -3.44 -11.37 -6.10
N ASN A 141 -4.06 -10.23 -6.30
CA ASN A 141 -4.27 -9.69 -7.64
C ASN A 141 -2.92 -9.26 -8.25
N PRO A 142 -2.68 -9.44 -9.55
CA PRO A 142 -1.46 -8.97 -10.22
C PRO A 142 -1.29 -7.45 -10.13
N LEU A 143 -2.40 -6.72 -10.22
CA LEU A 143 -2.44 -5.27 -10.05
C LEU A 143 -3.03 -4.91 -8.69
N CYS A 144 -2.45 -3.93 -8.02
CA CYS A 144 -3.02 -3.32 -6.82
C CYS A 144 -4.00 -2.22 -7.24
N SER A 145 -5.29 -2.48 -7.13
CA SER A 145 -6.36 -1.56 -7.48
C SER A 145 -7.51 -1.67 -6.49
N PRO A 146 -8.21 -0.56 -6.16
CA PRO A 146 -9.41 -0.60 -5.33
C PRO A 146 -10.55 -1.46 -5.90
N THR A 147 -10.52 -1.70 -7.21
CA THR A 147 -11.51 -2.50 -7.94
C THR A 147 -11.06 -3.94 -8.19
N SER A 148 -9.88 -4.31 -7.67
CA SER A 148 -9.36 -5.66 -7.85
C SER A 148 -10.31 -6.72 -7.26
N PRO A 149 -10.61 -7.81 -8.01
CA PRO A 149 -11.57 -8.82 -7.57
C PRO A 149 -11.06 -9.68 -6.43
N ILE A 150 -9.75 -9.69 -6.20
CA ILE A 150 -9.11 -10.48 -5.14
C ILE A 150 -8.43 -9.55 -4.15
N HIS A 151 -8.82 -9.67 -2.88
CA HIS A 151 -8.00 -9.19 -1.79
C HIS A 151 -6.87 -10.19 -1.51
N THR A 152 -5.87 -9.79 -0.74
CA THR A 152 -4.79 -10.68 -0.33
C THR A 152 -5.36 -11.87 0.47
N ILE A 153 -5.11 -13.09 0.00
CA ILE A 153 -5.49 -14.34 0.66
C ILE A 153 -4.20 -15.00 1.14
N LEU A 154 -4.09 -15.17 2.44
CA LEU A 154 -2.98 -15.87 3.06
C LEU A 154 -3.31 -17.35 3.17
N CYS A 155 -2.46 -18.20 2.58
CA CYS A 155 -2.54 -19.64 2.74
C CYS A 155 -1.29 -20.08 3.50
N GLU A 156 -1.49 -20.73 4.64
CA GLU A 156 -0.40 -21.18 5.51
C GLU A 156 -0.01 -22.62 5.22
N THR A 157 -0.83 -23.32 4.43
CA THR A 157 -0.58 -24.69 3.99
C THR A 157 -0.74 -24.84 2.47
N VAL A 158 -0.21 -25.92 1.92
CA VAL A 158 -0.39 -26.28 0.51
C VAL A 158 -1.88 -26.59 0.23
N GLU A 159 -2.53 -27.21 1.20
CA GLU A 159 -3.96 -27.59 1.13
C GLU A 159 -4.84 -26.34 1.08
N ASP A 160 -4.57 -25.34 1.90
CA ASP A 160 -5.26 -24.04 1.86
C ASP A 160 -5.06 -23.37 0.50
N THR A 161 -3.82 -23.33 0.01
CA THR A 161 -3.51 -22.79 -1.32
C THR A 161 -4.34 -23.49 -2.38
N ARG A 162 -4.35 -24.83 -2.39
CA ARG A 162 -5.13 -25.63 -3.35
C ARG A 162 -6.63 -25.37 -3.26
N ALA A 163 -7.16 -25.23 -2.05
CA ALA A 163 -8.58 -24.95 -1.84
C ALA A 163 -8.97 -23.58 -2.40
N TRP A 164 -8.16 -22.54 -2.12
CA TRP A 164 -8.41 -21.20 -2.59
C TRP A 164 -8.24 -21.03 -4.10
N LEU A 165 -7.25 -21.69 -4.73
CA LEU A 165 -7.07 -21.67 -6.19
C LEU A 165 -8.29 -22.17 -6.97
N ARG A 166 -9.16 -22.96 -6.33
CA ARG A 166 -10.41 -23.42 -6.93
C ARG A 166 -11.55 -22.41 -6.89
N GLN A 167 -11.43 -21.36 -6.06
CA GLN A 167 -12.51 -20.43 -5.73
C GLN A 167 -12.21 -19.00 -6.16
N VAL A 168 -10.93 -18.62 -6.33
CA VAL A 168 -10.56 -17.25 -6.68
C VAL A 168 -11.04 -16.88 -8.08
N ASN A 169 -11.30 -15.59 -8.25
CA ASN A 169 -11.64 -15.02 -9.55
C ASN A 169 -10.38 -14.76 -10.38
N TYR A 170 -10.29 -15.36 -11.55
CA TYR A 170 -9.16 -15.23 -12.49
C TYR A 170 -9.36 -14.16 -13.58
N ALA A 171 -10.35 -13.27 -13.47
CA ALA A 171 -10.62 -12.26 -14.50
C ALA A 171 -9.40 -11.38 -14.84
N GLU A 172 -8.56 -11.10 -13.84
CA GLU A 172 -7.29 -10.38 -14.00
C GLU A 172 -6.06 -11.30 -13.80
N GLY A 173 -6.27 -12.61 -13.70
CA GLY A 173 -5.24 -13.54 -13.27
C GLY A 173 -4.97 -13.48 -11.77
N VAL A 174 -3.95 -14.21 -11.33
CA VAL A 174 -3.49 -14.24 -9.93
C VAL A 174 -1.98 -14.09 -9.86
N PHE A 175 -1.51 -13.44 -8.80
CA PHE A 175 -0.10 -13.38 -8.41
C PHE A 175 0.09 -14.26 -7.18
N LEU A 176 0.83 -15.35 -7.34
CA LEU A 176 1.16 -16.32 -6.29
C LEU A 176 2.53 -15.96 -5.73
N GLN A 177 2.58 -15.56 -4.48
CA GLN A 177 3.83 -15.25 -3.78
C GLN A 177 4.05 -16.24 -2.65
N GLU A 178 5.23 -16.83 -2.58
CA GLU A 178 5.60 -17.74 -1.49
C GLU A 178 5.28 -17.13 -0.12
N TYR A 179 4.63 -17.91 0.74
CA TYR A 179 4.36 -17.51 2.10
C TYR A 179 5.57 -17.79 2.98
N LEU A 180 6.12 -16.77 3.60
CA LEU A 180 7.34 -16.84 4.41
C LEU A 180 7.07 -16.84 5.92
N GLY A 181 5.81 -16.85 6.33
CA GLY A 181 5.42 -16.82 7.75
C GLY A 181 4.73 -15.52 8.14
N ARG A 182 4.44 -15.39 9.43
CA ARG A 182 3.65 -14.27 9.99
C ARG A 182 4.50 -13.11 10.51
N ALA A 183 5.79 -13.32 10.71
CA ALA A 183 6.67 -12.26 11.19
C ALA A 183 6.97 -11.29 10.03
N GLU A 184 6.61 -10.03 10.21
CA GLU A 184 6.86 -9.00 9.22
C GLU A 184 7.56 -7.81 9.87
N ALA A 185 8.55 -7.28 9.20
CA ALA A 185 9.19 -6.02 9.54
C ALA A 185 9.13 -5.06 8.36
N GLY A 186 9.02 -3.79 8.67
CA GLY A 186 9.05 -2.71 7.70
C GLY A 186 10.20 -1.75 7.97
N HIS A 187 10.69 -1.12 6.92
CA HIS A 187 11.62 -0.02 7.04
C HIS A 187 11.12 1.16 6.21
N ILE A 188 10.93 2.30 6.86
CA ILE A 188 10.42 3.50 6.20
C ILE A 188 11.60 4.37 5.77
N VAL A 189 11.63 4.68 4.50
CA VAL A 189 12.62 5.60 3.92
C VAL A 189 11.91 6.75 3.21
N LEU A 190 12.51 7.92 3.27
CA LEU A 190 12.12 9.06 2.46
C LEU A 190 13.10 9.18 1.28
N VAL A 191 12.57 9.20 0.07
CA VAL A 191 13.37 9.43 -1.15
C VAL A 191 13.01 10.78 -1.71
N SER A 192 13.98 11.67 -1.84
CA SER A 192 13.79 13.01 -2.38
C SER A 192 15.04 13.47 -3.12
N ALA A 193 14.87 14.03 -4.31
CA ALA A 193 15.96 14.56 -5.14
C ALA A 193 17.12 13.57 -5.38
N GLY A 194 16.84 12.26 -5.38
CA GLY A 194 17.85 11.21 -5.54
C GLY A 194 18.57 10.80 -4.25
N GLU A 195 18.26 11.44 -3.14
CA GLU A 195 18.76 11.07 -1.81
C GLU A 195 17.79 10.14 -1.09
N ILE A 196 18.33 9.27 -0.25
CA ILE A 196 17.57 8.31 0.58
C ILE A 196 17.83 8.63 2.04
N HIS A 197 16.78 8.92 2.77
CA HIS A 197 16.81 9.16 4.20
C HIS A 197 16.13 8.00 4.92
N SER A 198 16.89 7.26 5.70
CA SER A 198 16.38 6.21 6.59
C SER A 198 15.63 6.86 7.75
N LEU A 199 14.40 6.47 8.00
CA LEU A 199 13.57 7.05 9.05
C LEU A 199 13.40 6.09 10.22
N VAL A 200 12.55 5.09 10.07
CA VAL A 200 12.21 4.17 11.16
C VAL A 200 12.08 2.74 10.67
N THR A 201 12.42 1.81 11.55
CA THR A 201 12.13 0.40 11.39
C THR A 201 10.99 0.01 12.32
N ASN A 202 10.08 -0.82 11.84
CA ASN A 202 8.93 -1.27 12.62
C ASN A 202 8.67 -2.76 12.41
N GLN A 203 8.20 -3.40 13.47
CA GLN A 203 7.56 -4.71 13.37
C GLN A 203 6.10 -4.51 13.03
N GLU A 204 5.59 -5.25 12.06
CA GLU A 204 4.20 -5.15 11.63
C GLU A 204 3.35 -6.30 12.18
N TYR A 205 2.15 -5.95 12.68
CA TYR A 205 1.14 -6.89 13.15
C TYR A 205 -0.11 -6.72 12.28
N LYS A 206 -0.37 -7.68 11.42
CA LYS A 206 -1.45 -7.61 10.40
C LYS A 206 -2.71 -8.39 10.77
N TYR A 207 -2.68 -9.14 11.87
CA TYR A 207 -3.78 -10.00 12.28
C TYR A 207 -4.58 -9.36 13.41
N ALA A 208 -5.87 -9.70 13.49
CA ALA A 208 -6.83 -9.01 14.33
C ALA A 208 -6.73 -9.31 15.83
N PHE A 209 -6.08 -10.40 16.23
CA PHE A 209 -6.05 -10.86 17.62
C PHE A 209 -4.62 -10.89 18.18
N ASP A 210 -4.53 -10.94 19.50
CA ASP A 210 -3.28 -11.02 20.24
C ASP A 210 -2.36 -12.13 19.73
N GLY A 211 -1.05 -11.91 19.84
CA GLY A 211 -0.05 -12.83 19.33
C GLY A 211 0.02 -12.89 17.81
N ASN A 212 -0.48 -11.87 17.11
CA ASN A 212 -0.55 -11.81 15.65
C ASN A 212 -1.36 -13.00 15.07
N MET A 213 -2.52 -13.27 15.65
CA MET A 213 -3.39 -14.39 15.34
C MET A 213 -4.70 -13.94 14.66
N GLY A 214 -5.45 -14.91 14.13
CA GLY A 214 -6.76 -14.68 13.52
C GLY A 214 -6.71 -14.25 12.06
N ILE A 215 -7.67 -13.43 11.66
CA ILE A 215 -7.81 -12.94 10.30
C ILE A 215 -6.93 -11.71 10.06
N VAL A 216 -6.57 -11.48 8.80
CA VAL A 216 -5.87 -10.25 8.39
C VAL A 216 -6.79 -9.05 8.60
N ALA A 217 -6.32 -8.06 9.37
CA ALA A 217 -7.12 -6.89 9.76
C ALA A 217 -7.08 -5.75 8.73
N GLY A 218 -6.34 -5.86 7.64
CA GLY A 218 -6.27 -4.88 6.57
C GLY A 218 -5.40 -3.65 6.83
N ALA A 219 -5.33 -3.16 8.07
CA ALA A 219 -4.41 -2.08 8.47
C ALA A 219 -3.37 -2.65 9.43
N PRO A 220 -2.07 -2.57 9.13
CA PRO A 220 -1.05 -3.05 10.02
C PRO A 220 -1.02 -2.19 11.29
N LEU A 221 -0.96 -2.85 12.42
CA LEU A 221 -0.48 -2.22 13.65
C LEU A 221 1.03 -2.42 13.68
N GLY A 222 1.78 -1.41 14.04
CA GLY A 222 3.23 -1.48 14.06
C GLY A 222 3.79 -1.12 15.44
N GLY A 223 4.86 -1.80 15.82
CA GLY A 223 5.70 -1.41 16.95
C GLY A 223 7.04 -0.91 16.42
N LEU A 224 7.52 0.21 16.95
CA LEU A 224 8.85 0.71 16.62
C LEU A 224 9.91 -0.30 17.07
N VAL A 225 10.87 -0.58 16.21
CA VAL A 225 12.02 -1.44 16.52
C VAL A 225 13.27 -0.55 16.56
N GLU A 226 13.77 -0.30 17.74
CA GLU A 226 15.01 0.47 17.95
C GLU A 226 16.26 -0.42 17.90
N ARG A 227 16.10 -1.70 18.26
CA ARG A 227 17.16 -2.70 18.26
C ARG A 227 16.61 -4.06 17.86
N ASP A 228 17.40 -4.80 17.15
CA ASP A 228 17.16 -6.21 16.83
C ASP A 228 18.32 -7.06 17.39
N PRO A 229 18.42 -7.22 18.73
CA PRO A 229 19.57 -7.86 19.36
C PRO A 229 19.76 -9.32 18.98
N ASP A 230 18.70 -9.97 18.53
CA ASP A 230 18.70 -11.37 18.15
C ASP A 230 18.76 -11.56 16.62
N ASP A 231 18.97 -10.47 15.88
CA ASP A 231 18.95 -10.44 14.38
C ASP A 231 17.73 -11.15 13.78
N LYS A 232 16.63 -11.05 14.48
CA LYS A 232 15.36 -11.73 14.14
C LYS A 232 14.75 -11.22 12.84
N TYR A 233 14.97 -9.96 12.55
CA TYR A 233 14.41 -9.27 11.38
C TYR A 233 15.46 -8.84 10.38
N GLY A 234 16.76 -9.08 10.65
CA GLY A 234 17.86 -8.66 9.79
C GLY A 234 18.01 -7.13 9.70
N LEU A 235 17.82 -6.40 10.79
CA LEU A 235 17.74 -4.93 10.83
C LEU A 235 18.98 -4.27 11.42
#